data_440b2c343bd0a585f8d19e07414fabe4
#
_entry.id   440b2c343bd0a585f8d19e07414fabe4
#
_cell.length_a   1.000
_cell.length_b   1.000
_cell.length_c   1.000
_cell.angle_alpha   90.00
_cell.angle_beta   90.00
_cell.angle_gamma   90.00
#
_symmetry.space_group_name_H-M   'P 1'
#
loop_
_entity.id
_entity.type
_entity.pdbx_description
1 polymer ?
#
loop_
_entity_poly.entity_id
_entity_poly.type
_entity_poly.pdbx_seq_one_letter_code
_entity_poly.pdbx_strand_id
1 'polypeptide(L)'
;AIRPNKPKEIIYPHTSENGKKKAVDIDQYPATKQYLEAYKDQLSSREYLIKAGRNWYELWVPQNPSLWCKPKIVFPDISEKPKFWIDLEGNIVNGECYWITPDDSKDNELLWLCLAVANSKFIEQFYDYKFNNKLYSGKRRFMKQYVEEFPIPDPELQNSQELIKLSKMIYNLLDQEESSKLKDKLDELVFKAFAVN
;
A
#
# COMPACT_ATOMS: atom_id res chain seq x y z
N ALA A 1 -7.40 10.67 -2.28
CA ALA A 1 -7.51 9.94 -1.00
C ALA A 1 -7.89 10.95 0.08
N ILE A 2 -8.84 10.58 0.95
CA ILE A 2 -9.24 11.44 2.08
C ILE A 2 -8.17 11.28 3.15
N ARG A 3 -7.44 12.35 3.44
CA ARG A 3 -6.51 12.37 4.57
C ARG A 3 -7.34 12.31 5.87
N PRO A 4 -6.93 11.50 6.87
CA PRO A 4 -7.63 11.47 8.15
C PRO A 4 -7.50 12.83 8.85
N ASN A 5 -8.62 13.36 9.36
CA ASN A 5 -8.64 14.63 10.08
C ASN A 5 -7.84 14.60 11.40
N LYS A 6 -7.54 13.40 11.91
CA LYS A 6 -6.70 13.18 13.08
C LYS A 6 -5.71 12.08 12.77
N PRO A 7 -4.42 12.37 12.64
CA PRO A 7 -3.40 11.33 12.49
C PRO A 7 -3.41 10.44 13.73
N LYS A 8 -3.28 9.13 13.51
CA LYS A 8 -3.08 8.16 14.59
C LYS A 8 -1.59 7.90 14.71
N GLU A 9 -1.13 7.73 15.94
CA GLU A 9 0.20 7.24 16.25
C GLU A 9 0.13 5.76 16.61
N ILE A 10 1.22 5.03 16.40
CA ILE A 10 1.33 3.64 16.81
C ILE A 10 2.51 3.44 17.75
N ILE A 11 2.35 2.55 18.72
CA ILE A 11 3.47 1.97 19.44
C ILE A 11 3.99 0.80 18.61
N TYR A 12 5.23 0.90 18.12
CA TYR A 12 5.83 -0.13 17.30
C TYR A 12 6.96 -0.83 18.05
N PRO A 13 6.74 -2.07 18.55
CA PRO A 13 7.66 -2.75 19.47
C PRO A 13 8.76 -3.55 18.75
N HIS A 14 9.17 -3.13 17.55
CA HIS A 14 10.23 -3.79 16.80
C HIS A 14 11.21 -2.77 16.21
N THR A 15 12.44 -3.19 16.04
CA THR A 15 13.50 -2.48 15.32
C THR A 15 14.06 -3.32 14.20
N SER A 16 14.88 -2.71 13.34
CA SER A 16 15.62 -3.42 12.31
C SER A 16 17.11 -3.20 12.54
N GLU A 17 17.82 -4.27 12.82
CA GLU A 17 19.28 -4.28 12.99
C GLU A 17 19.88 -5.22 11.93
N ASN A 18 20.81 -4.72 11.12
CA ASN A 18 21.46 -5.48 10.04
C ASN A 18 20.45 -6.22 9.12
N GLY A 19 19.33 -5.56 8.78
CA GLY A 19 18.28 -6.11 7.95
C GLY A 19 17.38 -7.15 8.65
N LYS A 20 17.64 -7.51 9.90
CA LYS A 20 16.80 -8.42 10.68
C LYS A 20 15.87 -7.65 11.61
N LYS A 21 14.60 -8.03 11.60
CA LYS A 21 13.59 -7.47 12.49
C LYS A 21 13.71 -8.11 13.86
N LYS A 22 13.77 -7.29 14.91
CA LYS A 22 13.95 -7.72 16.28
C LYS A 22 12.96 -6.99 17.19
N ALA A 23 12.42 -7.67 18.18
CA ALA A 23 11.64 -7.00 19.22
C ALA A 23 12.53 -6.04 20.01
N VAL A 24 12.01 -4.89 20.38
CA VAL A 24 12.68 -3.99 21.32
C VAL A 24 12.64 -4.57 22.72
N ASP A 25 13.66 -4.30 23.48
CA ASP A 25 13.62 -4.57 24.93
C ASP A 25 12.73 -3.50 25.57
N ILE A 26 11.52 -3.91 25.97
CA ILE A 26 10.51 -3.01 26.51
C ILE A 26 10.93 -2.37 27.83
N ASP A 27 11.85 -2.97 28.57
CA ASP A 27 12.35 -2.45 29.85
C ASP A 27 13.15 -1.16 29.66
N GLN A 28 13.65 -0.90 28.46
CA GLN A 28 14.30 0.36 28.11
C GLN A 28 13.30 1.51 27.90
N TYR A 29 11.99 1.22 27.86
CA TYR A 29 10.92 2.18 27.60
C TYR A 29 9.85 2.14 28.70
N PRO A 30 10.16 2.60 29.92
CA PRO A 30 9.30 2.38 31.10
C PRO A 30 7.88 2.96 30.97
N ALA A 31 7.72 4.12 30.34
CA ALA A 31 6.40 4.72 30.12
C ALA A 31 5.56 3.88 29.13
N THR A 32 6.17 3.40 28.05
CA THR A 32 5.51 2.52 27.07
C THR A 32 5.18 1.18 27.70
N LYS A 33 6.09 0.61 28.50
CA LYS A 33 5.86 -0.62 29.25
C LYS A 33 4.64 -0.48 30.14
N GLN A 34 4.61 0.55 30.98
CA GLN A 34 3.47 0.82 31.88
C GLN A 34 2.14 0.94 31.12
N TYR A 35 2.15 1.65 29.99
CA TYR A 35 0.96 1.79 29.15
C TYR A 35 0.49 0.42 28.62
N LEU A 36 1.40 -0.38 28.04
CA LEU A 36 1.06 -1.67 27.48
C LEU A 36 0.68 -2.71 28.53
N GLU A 37 1.25 -2.65 29.76
CA GLU A 37 0.91 -3.52 30.88
C GLU A 37 -0.55 -3.39 31.30
N ALA A 38 -1.16 -2.22 31.14
CA ALA A 38 -2.59 -2.03 31.39
C ALA A 38 -3.47 -2.87 30.43
N TYR A 39 -2.93 -3.34 29.30
CA TYR A 39 -3.60 -4.16 28.31
C TYR A 39 -3.00 -5.56 28.18
N LYS A 40 -2.17 -5.96 29.16
CA LYS A 40 -1.37 -7.20 29.07
C LYS A 40 -2.22 -8.45 28.89
N ASP A 41 -3.33 -8.57 29.62
CA ASP A 41 -4.22 -9.73 29.52
C ASP A 41 -4.80 -9.85 28.11
N GLN A 42 -5.26 -8.74 27.54
CA GLN A 42 -5.77 -8.70 26.17
C GLN A 42 -4.67 -9.02 25.15
N LEU A 43 -3.48 -8.48 25.32
CA LEU A 43 -2.35 -8.71 24.40
C LEU A 43 -1.82 -10.13 24.50
N SER A 44 -1.80 -10.73 25.71
CA SER A 44 -1.36 -12.10 25.97
C SER A 44 -2.37 -13.16 25.48
N SER A 45 -3.65 -12.79 25.31
CA SER A 45 -4.67 -13.71 24.77
C SER A 45 -4.41 -14.13 23.31
N ARG A 46 -3.45 -13.49 22.64
CA ARG A 46 -2.96 -13.88 21.31
C ARG A 46 -2.03 -15.10 21.42
N GLU A 47 -2.63 -16.25 21.74
CA GLU A 47 -1.91 -17.50 21.99
C GLU A 47 -0.90 -17.89 20.92
N TYR A 48 -1.19 -17.58 19.65
CA TYR A 48 -0.30 -17.87 18.54
C TYR A 48 1.07 -17.17 18.64
N LEU A 49 1.12 -15.97 19.26
CA LEU A 49 2.39 -15.28 19.53
C LEU A 49 3.18 -16.00 20.62
N ILE A 50 2.51 -16.35 21.71
CA ILE A 50 3.13 -16.98 22.87
C ILE A 50 3.65 -18.39 22.49
N LYS A 51 2.83 -19.17 21.77
CA LYS A 51 3.23 -20.50 21.26
C LYS A 51 4.42 -20.43 20.29
N ALA A 52 4.60 -19.32 19.60
CA ALA A 52 5.77 -19.08 18.74
C ALA A 52 7.00 -18.54 19.51
N GLY A 53 6.97 -18.48 20.85
CA GLY A 53 8.07 -18.00 21.68
C GLY A 53 8.30 -16.49 21.62
N ARG A 54 7.29 -15.70 21.20
CA ARG A 54 7.36 -14.24 21.15
C ARG A 54 6.85 -13.60 22.43
N ASN A 55 7.30 -12.38 22.68
CA ASN A 55 6.80 -11.59 23.80
C ASN A 55 5.35 -11.16 23.56
N TRP A 56 4.59 -10.99 24.62
CA TRP A 56 3.18 -10.64 24.60
C TRP A 56 2.87 -9.28 23.92
N TYR A 57 3.85 -8.39 23.85
CA TYR A 57 3.73 -7.07 23.22
C TYR A 57 4.13 -7.05 21.73
N GLU A 58 4.70 -8.13 21.21
CA GLU A 58 5.16 -8.19 19.82
C GLU A 58 4.04 -8.19 18.79
N LEU A 59 4.37 -7.87 17.55
CA LEU A 59 3.51 -8.04 16.38
C LEU A 59 3.80 -9.39 15.72
N TRP A 60 2.77 -10.00 15.13
CA TRP A 60 2.95 -11.28 14.41
C TRP A 60 3.81 -11.11 13.15
N VAL A 61 3.52 -10.08 12.35
CA VAL A 61 4.29 -9.77 11.15
C VAL A 61 4.87 -8.35 11.28
N PRO A 62 6.07 -8.22 11.87
CA PRO A 62 6.70 -6.91 11.98
C PRO A 62 7.14 -6.41 10.59
N GLN A 63 6.90 -5.12 10.33
CA GLN A 63 7.37 -4.41 9.16
C GLN A 63 8.83 -3.97 9.33
N ASN A 64 9.44 -3.43 8.27
CA ASN A 64 10.73 -2.77 8.35
C ASN A 64 10.55 -1.26 8.48
N PRO A 65 10.84 -0.64 9.63
CA PRO A 65 10.66 0.80 9.85
C PRO A 65 11.47 1.67 8.89
N SER A 66 12.61 1.20 8.39
CA SER A 66 13.46 1.97 7.48
C SER A 66 12.79 2.24 6.12
N LEU A 67 11.73 1.49 5.80
CA LEU A 67 10.98 1.65 4.55
C LEU A 67 9.78 2.62 4.69
N TRP A 68 9.40 3.02 5.90
CA TRP A 68 8.20 3.84 6.08
C TRP A 68 8.33 5.23 5.47
N CYS A 69 9.51 5.84 5.57
CA CYS A 69 9.76 7.17 4.99
C CYS A 69 9.94 7.16 3.47
N LYS A 70 10.02 5.99 2.83
CA LYS A 70 10.11 5.90 1.37
C LYS A 70 8.75 6.19 0.74
N PRO A 71 8.71 6.86 -0.43
CA PRO A 71 7.52 6.90 -1.27
C PRO A 71 7.02 5.49 -1.55
N LYS A 72 5.70 5.29 -1.49
CA LYS A 72 5.11 3.96 -1.68
C LYS A 72 3.69 4.03 -2.23
N ILE A 73 3.31 3.02 -2.99
CA ILE A 73 1.92 2.79 -3.36
C ILE A 73 1.31 1.86 -2.31
N VAL A 74 0.19 2.26 -1.75
CA VAL A 74 -0.57 1.50 -0.75
C VAL A 74 -1.90 1.05 -1.35
N PHE A 75 -2.31 -0.19 -1.07
CA PHE A 75 -3.59 -0.73 -1.53
C PHE A 75 -4.18 -1.70 -0.51
N PRO A 76 -5.52 -1.75 -0.35
CA PRO A 76 -6.18 -2.68 0.56
C PRO A 76 -6.16 -4.11 -0.01
N ASP A 77 -6.13 -5.11 0.89
CA ASP A 77 -6.29 -6.53 0.51
C ASP A 77 -7.63 -6.75 -0.23
N ILE A 78 -8.72 -6.14 0.27
CA ILE A 78 -10.07 -6.35 -0.27
C ILE A 78 -10.71 -5.02 -0.66
N SER A 79 -11.15 -4.91 -1.92
CA SER A 79 -11.97 -3.78 -2.40
C SER A 79 -12.82 -4.16 -3.62
N GLU A 80 -13.89 -3.41 -3.88
CA GLU A 80 -14.76 -3.62 -5.05
C GLU A 80 -14.01 -3.33 -6.36
N LYS A 81 -13.25 -2.25 -6.37
CA LYS A 81 -12.44 -1.78 -7.50
C LYS A 81 -11.01 -1.58 -7.05
N PRO A 82 -10.04 -1.50 -7.98
CA PRO A 82 -8.70 -1.08 -7.64
C PRO A 82 -8.72 0.25 -6.86
N LYS A 83 -8.02 0.29 -5.72
CA LYS A 83 -7.90 1.45 -4.84
C LYS A 83 -6.46 1.61 -4.39
N PHE A 84 -5.62 1.95 -5.33
CA PHE A 84 -4.21 2.22 -5.08
C PHE A 84 -4.01 3.70 -4.77
N TRP A 85 -3.22 3.98 -3.75
CA TRP A 85 -2.91 5.33 -3.30
C TRP A 85 -1.41 5.49 -3.13
N ILE A 86 -0.86 6.65 -3.50
CA ILE A 86 0.56 6.96 -3.29
C ILE A 86 0.73 7.72 -1.96
N ASP A 87 1.61 7.23 -1.12
CA ASP A 87 2.04 7.87 0.11
C ASP A 87 3.45 8.46 -0.09
N LEU A 88 3.52 9.79 0.03
CA LEU A 88 4.76 10.56 -0.05
C LEU A 88 5.17 11.12 1.31
N GLU A 89 4.36 10.89 2.35
CA GLU A 89 4.51 11.51 3.68
C GLU A 89 5.13 10.56 4.71
N GLY A 90 5.37 9.31 4.36
CA GLY A 90 5.96 8.33 5.28
C GLY A 90 4.97 7.72 6.28
N ASN A 91 3.68 7.65 5.92
CA ASN A 91 2.68 7.04 6.78
C ASN A 91 2.95 5.55 7.00
N ILE A 92 2.61 5.07 8.19
CA ILE A 92 2.71 3.67 8.55
C ILE A 92 1.46 2.94 8.04
N VAL A 93 1.67 1.85 7.31
CA VAL A 93 0.59 1.09 6.68
C VAL A 93 0.08 0.03 7.64
N ASN A 94 -1.24 -0.01 7.86
CA ASN A 94 -1.89 -1.05 8.66
C ASN A 94 -1.83 -2.42 7.98
N GLY A 95 -1.89 -3.50 8.75
CA GLY A 95 -1.80 -4.89 8.30
C GLY A 95 -2.91 -5.37 7.36
N GLU A 96 -3.97 -4.59 7.16
CA GLU A 96 -5.03 -4.86 6.16
C GLU A 96 -4.70 -4.32 4.76
N CYS A 97 -3.55 -3.66 4.61
CA CYS A 97 -3.08 -3.10 3.36
C CYS A 97 -1.71 -3.64 3.00
N TYR A 98 -1.47 -3.75 1.71
CA TYR A 98 -0.15 -3.98 1.14
C TYR A 98 0.45 -2.66 0.67
N TRP A 99 1.75 -2.67 0.41
CA TRP A 99 2.46 -1.52 -0.10
C TRP A 99 3.66 -1.93 -0.96
N ILE A 100 3.98 -1.08 -1.93
CA ILE A 100 5.06 -1.26 -2.89
C ILE A 100 5.98 -0.05 -2.76
N THR A 101 7.26 -0.27 -2.58
CA THR A 101 8.31 0.75 -2.62
C THR A 101 9.21 0.52 -3.81
N PRO A 102 9.78 1.56 -4.42
CA PRO A 102 10.86 1.37 -5.38
C PRO A 102 12.12 0.85 -4.66
N ASP A 103 12.89 0.05 -5.36
CA ASP A 103 14.19 -0.43 -4.85
C ASP A 103 15.19 0.72 -4.79
N ASP A 104 15.22 1.58 -5.81
CA ASP A 104 16.03 2.80 -5.85
C ASP A 104 15.15 4.06 -5.73
N SER A 105 15.66 5.09 -5.04
CA SER A 105 15.00 6.40 -4.90
C SER A 105 14.82 7.15 -6.23
N LYS A 106 15.52 6.75 -7.28
CA LYS A 106 15.37 7.30 -8.64
C LYS A 106 14.12 6.86 -9.35
N ASP A 107 13.48 5.78 -8.90
CA ASP A 107 12.32 5.17 -9.55
C ASP A 107 10.97 5.78 -9.12
N ASN A 108 10.98 6.99 -8.54
CA ASN A 108 9.73 7.65 -8.14
C ASN A 108 8.78 7.90 -9.32
N GLU A 109 9.31 8.12 -10.54
CA GLU A 109 8.48 8.28 -11.74
C GLU A 109 7.74 6.98 -12.07
N LEU A 110 8.38 5.84 -11.88
CA LEU A 110 7.77 4.53 -12.08
C LEU A 110 6.60 4.29 -11.12
N LEU A 111 6.67 4.78 -9.88
CA LEU A 111 5.53 4.71 -8.96
C LEU A 111 4.30 5.42 -9.50
N TRP A 112 4.47 6.58 -10.15
CA TRP A 112 3.35 7.32 -10.74
C TRP A 112 2.74 6.58 -11.93
N LEU A 113 3.56 5.94 -12.75
CA LEU A 113 3.10 5.08 -13.84
C LEU A 113 2.34 3.87 -13.30
N CYS A 114 2.92 3.18 -12.31
CA CYS A 114 2.26 2.06 -11.63
C CYS A 114 0.93 2.48 -11.01
N LEU A 115 0.86 3.65 -10.36
CA LEU A 115 -0.37 4.18 -9.76
C LEU A 115 -1.46 4.43 -10.82
N ALA A 116 -1.07 5.04 -11.95
CA ALA A 116 -1.99 5.30 -13.07
C ALA A 116 -2.58 4.01 -13.59
N VAL A 117 -1.73 3.05 -13.93
CA VAL A 117 -2.14 1.75 -14.49
C VAL A 117 -2.96 0.96 -13.48
N ALA A 118 -2.50 0.84 -12.23
CA ALA A 118 -3.14 0.03 -11.19
C ALA A 118 -4.56 0.49 -10.83
N ASN A 119 -4.91 1.77 -11.05
CA ASN A 119 -6.27 2.29 -10.81
C ASN A 119 -7.16 2.33 -12.07
N SER A 120 -6.68 1.87 -13.21
CA SER A 120 -7.40 1.96 -14.48
C SER A 120 -8.47 0.87 -14.64
N LYS A 121 -9.45 1.16 -15.52
CA LYS A 121 -10.42 0.15 -15.97
C LYS A 121 -9.74 -1.03 -16.68
N PHE A 122 -8.60 -0.81 -17.33
CA PHE A 122 -7.81 -1.87 -17.94
C PHE A 122 -7.36 -2.90 -16.91
N ILE A 123 -6.79 -2.47 -15.78
CA ILE A 123 -6.37 -3.40 -14.70
C ILE A 123 -7.57 -4.08 -14.04
N GLU A 124 -8.70 -3.41 -13.89
CA GLU A 124 -9.92 -4.05 -13.38
C GLU A 124 -10.35 -5.23 -14.29
N GLN A 125 -10.36 -5.02 -15.60
CA GLN A 125 -10.68 -6.07 -16.59
C GLN A 125 -9.62 -7.16 -16.64
N PHE A 126 -8.33 -6.79 -16.68
CA PHE A 126 -7.22 -7.72 -16.65
C PHE A 126 -7.28 -8.63 -15.42
N TYR A 127 -7.53 -8.05 -14.24
CA TYR A 127 -7.64 -8.80 -12.99
C TYR A 127 -8.78 -9.82 -13.06
N ASP A 128 -9.95 -9.39 -13.51
CA ASP A 128 -11.12 -10.26 -13.63
C ASP A 128 -10.89 -11.39 -14.64
N TYR A 129 -10.26 -11.09 -15.77
CA TYR A 129 -9.97 -12.07 -16.80
C TYR A 129 -8.90 -13.09 -16.37
N LYS A 130 -7.80 -12.60 -15.81
CA LYS A 130 -6.63 -13.44 -15.52
C LYS A 130 -6.79 -14.25 -14.23
N PHE A 131 -7.31 -13.64 -13.17
CA PHE A 131 -7.34 -14.27 -11.87
C PHE A 131 -8.72 -14.76 -11.44
N ASN A 132 -9.79 -14.13 -11.94
CA ASN A 132 -11.18 -14.43 -11.59
C ASN A 132 -11.42 -14.61 -10.07
N ASN A 133 -10.70 -13.85 -9.24
CA ASN A 133 -10.70 -13.99 -7.79
C ASN A 133 -11.67 -13.01 -7.15
N LYS A 134 -12.96 -13.24 -7.37
CA LYS A 134 -14.05 -12.46 -6.75
C LYS A 134 -14.59 -13.17 -5.52
N LEU A 135 -14.75 -12.42 -4.44
CA LEU A 135 -15.43 -12.85 -3.23
C LEU A 135 -16.96 -12.82 -3.42
N TYR A 136 -17.70 -13.48 -2.53
CA TYR A 136 -19.19 -13.56 -2.59
C TYR A 136 -19.90 -12.21 -2.70
N SER A 137 -19.30 -11.13 -2.18
CA SER A 137 -19.84 -9.76 -2.26
C SER A 137 -19.45 -9.02 -3.56
N GLY A 138 -18.85 -9.68 -4.54
CA GLY A 138 -18.33 -9.05 -5.76
C GLY A 138 -17.03 -8.27 -5.56
N LYS A 139 -16.49 -8.25 -4.35
CA LYS A 139 -15.19 -7.62 -4.06
C LYS A 139 -14.05 -8.47 -4.59
N ARG A 140 -12.96 -7.82 -4.93
CA ARG A 140 -11.70 -8.45 -5.35
C ARG A 140 -10.71 -8.50 -4.19
N ARG A 141 -9.88 -9.53 -4.18
CA ARG A 141 -8.82 -9.67 -3.20
C ARG A 141 -7.47 -9.42 -3.84
N PHE A 142 -6.94 -8.21 -3.68
CA PHE A 142 -5.66 -7.78 -4.24
C PHE A 142 -4.48 -8.31 -3.41
N MET A 143 -4.19 -9.60 -3.55
CA MET A 143 -3.02 -10.20 -2.89
C MET A 143 -1.73 -9.86 -3.66
N LYS A 144 -0.61 -9.86 -2.94
CA LYS A 144 0.71 -9.56 -3.47
C LYS A 144 1.01 -10.32 -4.77
N GLN A 145 0.80 -11.64 -4.80
CA GLN A 145 1.08 -12.49 -5.96
C GLN A 145 0.28 -12.13 -7.22
N TYR A 146 -0.88 -11.49 -7.07
CA TYR A 146 -1.67 -11.03 -8.22
C TYR A 146 -1.25 -9.65 -8.69
N VAL A 147 -0.93 -8.77 -7.75
CA VAL A 147 -0.51 -7.39 -8.06
C VAL A 147 0.89 -7.37 -8.70
N GLU A 148 1.76 -8.29 -8.34
CA GLU A 148 3.09 -8.46 -8.96
C GLU A 148 3.01 -8.82 -10.46
N GLU A 149 1.88 -9.34 -10.91
CA GLU A 149 1.65 -9.69 -12.32
C GLU A 149 0.95 -8.59 -13.12
N PHE A 150 0.73 -7.42 -12.55
CA PHE A 150 0.13 -6.32 -13.29
C PHE A 150 1.08 -5.87 -14.41
N PRO A 151 0.59 -5.82 -15.66
CA PRO A 151 1.41 -5.32 -16.75
C PRO A 151 1.64 -3.82 -16.57
N ILE A 152 2.87 -3.39 -16.82
CA ILE A 152 3.25 -1.97 -16.83
C ILE A 152 3.84 -1.68 -18.21
N PRO A 153 3.39 -0.64 -18.92
CA PRO A 153 3.97 -0.29 -20.21
C PRO A 153 5.38 0.25 -20.04
N ASP A 154 6.17 0.19 -21.11
CA ASP A 154 7.53 0.74 -21.11
C ASP A 154 7.50 2.21 -20.68
N PRO A 155 8.22 2.60 -19.59
CA PRO A 155 8.25 3.96 -19.09
C PRO A 155 8.71 5.01 -20.10
N GLU A 156 9.55 4.63 -21.06
CA GLU A 156 10.11 5.56 -22.07
C GLU A 156 9.11 5.94 -23.18
N LEU A 157 8.00 5.22 -23.29
CA LEU A 157 6.98 5.53 -24.28
C LEU A 157 6.28 6.87 -23.98
N GLN A 158 5.93 7.61 -25.04
CA GLN A 158 5.23 8.89 -24.91
C GLN A 158 3.94 8.78 -24.10
N ASN A 159 3.15 7.72 -24.32
CA ASN A 159 1.91 7.48 -23.57
C ASN A 159 2.19 7.28 -22.08
N SER A 160 3.26 6.57 -21.73
CA SER A 160 3.67 6.34 -20.33
C SER A 160 4.07 7.65 -19.65
N GLN A 161 4.80 8.52 -20.34
CA GLN A 161 5.16 9.83 -19.83
C GLN A 161 3.95 10.73 -19.60
N GLU A 162 2.94 10.63 -20.49
CA GLU A 162 1.68 11.34 -20.31
C GLU A 162 0.85 10.77 -19.13
N LEU A 163 0.83 9.46 -18.94
CA LEU A 163 0.20 8.78 -17.78
C LEU A 163 0.81 9.26 -16.46
N ILE A 164 2.14 9.36 -16.38
CA ILE A 164 2.84 9.90 -15.21
C ILE A 164 2.37 11.33 -14.89
N LYS A 165 2.32 12.19 -15.90
CA LYS A 165 1.85 13.58 -15.75
C LYS A 165 0.40 13.65 -15.26
N LEU A 166 -0.50 12.88 -15.89
CA LEU A 166 -1.91 12.83 -15.50
C LEU A 166 -2.09 12.30 -14.06
N SER A 167 -1.36 11.26 -13.69
CA SER A 167 -1.40 10.70 -12.35
C SER A 167 -1.02 11.74 -11.28
N LYS A 168 0.05 12.51 -11.52
CA LYS A 168 0.47 13.61 -10.65
C LYS A 168 -0.57 14.74 -10.59
N MET A 169 -1.17 15.10 -11.72
CA MET A 169 -2.23 16.10 -11.76
C MET A 169 -3.43 15.66 -10.92
N ILE A 170 -3.95 14.46 -11.14
CA ILE A 170 -5.09 13.90 -10.40
C ILE A 170 -4.81 13.86 -8.88
N TYR A 171 -3.59 13.52 -8.49
CA TYR A 171 -3.19 13.48 -7.07
C TYR A 171 -3.28 14.84 -6.40
N ASN A 172 -2.95 15.91 -7.11
CA ASN A 172 -2.95 17.28 -6.59
C ASN A 172 -4.32 17.98 -6.66
N LEU A 173 -5.28 17.40 -7.41
CA LEU A 173 -6.60 17.99 -7.54
C LEU A 173 -7.45 17.75 -6.29
N LEU A 174 -8.10 18.83 -5.84
CA LEU A 174 -9.10 18.79 -4.76
C LEU A 174 -10.53 18.70 -5.33
N ASP A 175 -10.73 19.16 -6.59
CA ASP A 175 -12.02 19.14 -7.27
C ASP A 175 -12.33 17.73 -7.79
N GLN A 176 -13.52 17.21 -7.40
CA GLN A 176 -13.95 15.86 -7.78
C GLN A 176 -14.42 15.75 -9.22
N GLU A 177 -15.04 16.79 -9.78
CA GLU A 177 -15.55 16.78 -11.15
C GLU A 177 -14.38 16.80 -12.15
N GLU A 178 -13.43 17.70 -11.97
CA GLU A 178 -12.22 17.77 -12.78
C GLU A 178 -11.40 16.48 -12.66
N SER A 179 -11.26 15.94 -11.44
CA SER A 179 -10.62 14.65 -11.21
C SER A 179 -11.30 13.51 -11.97
N SER A 180 -12.62 13.51 -12.11
CA SER A 180 -13.35 12.49 -12.87
C SER A 180 -13.02 12.54 -14.36
N LYS A 181 -13.07 13.72 -14.96
CA LYS A 181 -12.72 13.93 -16.39
C LYS A 181 -11.28 13.46 -16.71
N LEU A 182 -10.34 13.78 -15.82
CA LEU A 182 -8.95 13.34 -16.00
C LEU A 182 -8.78 11.83 -15.83
N LYS A 183 -9.57 11.19 -14.98
CA LYS A 183 -9.56 9.71 -14.86
C LYS A 183 -10.06 9.02 -16.10
N ASP A 184 -11.12 9.53 -16.75
CA ASP A 184 -11.59 8.99 -18.02
C ASP A 184 -10.51 9.10 -19.10
N LYS A 185 -9.85 10.26 -19.19
CA LYS A 185 -8.69 10.45 -20.10
C LYS A 185 -7.54 9.49 -19.77
N LEU A 186 -7.27 9.26 -18.46
CA LEU A 186 -6.23 8.33 -18.02
C LEU A 186 -6.57 6.90 -18.45
N ASP A 187 -7.81 6.45 -18.27
CA ASP A 187 -8.27 5.14 -18.72
C ASP A 187 -8.05 4.92 -20.22
N GLU A 188 -8.48 5.90 -21.06
CA GLU A 188 -8.26 5.84 -22.51
C GLU A 188 -6.77 5.73 -22.87
N LEU A 189 -5.92 6.50 -22.18
CA LEU A 189 -4.48 6.49 -22.43
C LEU A 189 -3.82 5.17 -22.00
N VAL A 190 -4.30 4.54 -20.91
CA VAL A 190 -3.82 3.22 -20.51
C VAL A 190 -4.13 2.18 -21.58
N PHE A 191 -5.37 2.12 -22.09
CA PHE A 191 -5.71 1.20 -23.19
C PHE A 191 -4.82 1.42 -24.41
N LYS A 192 -4.57 2.69 -24.79
CA LYS A 192 -3.65 3.01 -25.91
C LYS A 192 -2.21 2.58 -25.65
N ALA A 193 -1.72 2.70 -24.41
CA ALA A 193 -0.37 2.30 -24.04
C ALA A 193 -0.14 0.79 -24.16
N PHE A 194 -1.21 -0.02 -24.05
CA PHE A 194 -1.16 -1.47 -24.28
C PHE A 194 -1.64 -1.88 -25.67
N ALA A 195 -1.84 -0.94 -26.60
CA ALA A 195 -2.36 -1.18 -27.95
C ALA A 195 -3.68 -1.98 -27.98
N VAL A 196 -4.53 -1.80 -26.98
CA VAL A 196 -5.85 -2.40 -26.90
C VAL A 196 -6.87 -1.35 -27.35
N ASN A 197 -7.59 -1.65 -28.44
CA ASN A 197 -8.63 -0.79 -29.02
C ASN A 197 -10.00 -1.08 -28.41
#